data_7be85617b0029cf6f615773b1ded7e1b
#
_entry.id   7be85617b0029cf6f615773b1ded7e1b
#
_cell.length_a   1.000
_cell.length_b   1.000
_cell.length_c   1.000
_cell.angle_alpha   90.00
_cell.angle_beta   90.00
_cell.angle_gamma   90.00
#
_symmetry.space_group_name_H-M   'P 1'
#
loop_
_entity.id
_entity.type
_entity.pdbx_description
1 polymer ?
#
loop_
_entity_poly.entity_id
_entity_poly.type
_entity_poly.pdbx_seq_one_letter_code
_entity_poly.pdbx_strand_id
1 'polypeptide(L)'
;MTENLLFSLGSGFVRALSRFLAATAIALIPLAPAGPAAAQEQEAGAGRDRPNVVVMICDDLRWDSLGCTGHPHLQTPQIDRLAAEGANFRNMFCTTSLCSPSRASILSGLYAHTHGVTNNFTEYPESLASFPRTLQAAGYDTAYIGKWHMGEDNDEPRPGFNWFVTHKGQGKYFDTEFNVNGAGREVSKGYYTTVVTDMAIDWLKRDRDKPFLLMIGQKAPHSFYFPEPKYEHAFDNVAVRYPHSAFQLDDKPQWIQQRLYTWHGIYGPLFEWRKNFPDDSPEGVGAFENMTRAYWGTILSLDDSVGRLRAFLEGARQFENTIFIVMGDNGLLNGEHGLVDKRTMHEASIRIPMVMRYPAAVPRDKPKDVAEQVLTVDVAPSILELCGAPALKNIHGRSFVKLLREGADPGWRQSWVYHYNYEKQFPYTPNVRGIRTAEWKYIHYPQGDGKPDRHMAELYQIGEDPMERHNLINHPDYEAQTAALAAQLETGLRALGIEHDIMPLDEGIKAELPDAKIR
;
A
#
# COMPACT_ATOMS: atom_id res chain seq x y z
N MET A 1 -36.71 -25.81 57.79
CA MET A 1 -36.32 -24.71 58.65
C MET A 1 -36.22 -23.53 57.72
N THR A 2 -37.31 -22.86 57.51
CA THR A 2 -37.79 -21.65 58.24
C THR A 2 -36.95 -20.46 57.81
N GLU A 3 -37.38 -19.42 57.17
CA GLU A 3 -38.60 -18.60 57.06
C GLU A 3 -38.11 -17.25 56.53
N ASN A 4 -38.72 -16.67 55.47
CA ASN A 4 -39.75 -15.61 55.58
C ASN A 4 -39.21 -14.26 56.10
N LEU A 5 -39.47 -13.09 55.59
CA LEU A 5 -40.67 -12.32 55.28
C LEU A 5 -40.21 -11.00 54.62
N LEU A 6 -40.71 -10.52 53.52
CA LEU A 6 -41.96 -9.79 53.19
C LEU A 6 -42.14 -8.38 53.85
N PHE A 7 -42.72 -7.51 53.02
CA PHE A 7 -43.47 -6.25 53.21
C PHE A 7 -42.68 -4.94 53.09
N SER A 8 -43.17 -3.82 52.51
CA SER A 8 -44.52 -3.46 52.03
C SER A 8 -44.41 -2.08 51.39
N LEU A 9 -45.02 -1.89 50.27
CA LEU A 9 -46.06 -0.91 49.87
C LEU A 9 -46.15 0.48 50.57
N GLY A 10 -46.43 1.49 49.75
CA GLY A 10 -47.18 2.70 50.08
C GLY A 10 -46.90 3.85 49.13
N SER A 11 -47.55 3.97 48.03
CA SER A 11 -48.75 4.77 47.67
C SER A 11 -48.74 6.24 48.08
N GLY A 12 -48.85 7.15 47.13
CA GLY A 12 -49.94 8.07 47.20
C GLY A 12 -49.75 9.51 46.72
N PHE A 13 -50.45 9.85 45.64
CA PHE A 13 -51.25 11.06 45.40
C PHE A 13 -50.59 12.44 45.12
N VAL A 14 -50.70 12.93 43.91
CA VAL A 14 -51.71 13.79 43.25
C VAL A 14 -51.65 15.30 43.58
N ARG A 15 -51.60 16.09 42.48
CA ARG A 15 -52.11 17.42 42.20
C ARG A 15 -51.42 18.68 42.74
N ALA A 16 -50.98 19.54 41.83
CA ALA A 16 -51.71 20.80 41.57
C ALA A 16 -51.15 21.57 40.37
N LEU A 17 -52.03 21.88 39.43
CA LEU A 17 -51.86 22.90 38.41
C LEU A 17 -51.78 24.31 39.07
N SER A 18 -50.90 25.17 38.59
CA SER A 18 -51.14 26.59 38.63
C SER A 18 -50.49 27.26 37.41
N ARG A 19 -51.33 27.89 36.62
CA ARG A 19 -51.03 28.73 35.45
C ARG A 19 -50.33 30.02 35.90
N PHE A 20 -49.24 30.36 35.21
CA PHE A 20 -48.83 31.77 35.12
C PHE A 20 -48.59 32.12 33.65
N LEU A 21 -49.43 32.99 33.17
CA LEU A 21 -49.24 33.74 31.94
C LEU A 21 -48.18 34.82 32.22
N ALA A 22 -47.08 34.80 31.47
CA ALA A 22 -46.17 35.93 31.34
C ALA A 22 -46.13 36.34 29.87
N ALA A 23 -46.57 37.56 29.61
CA ALA A 23 -46.57 38.21 28.32
C ALA A 23 -45.11 38.48 27.90
N THR A 24 -44.70 37.93 26.76
CA THR A 24 -43.40 38.24 26.17
C THR A 24 -43.60 39.36 25.12
N ALA A 25 -43.03 40.53 25.41
CA ALA A 25 -42.95 41.63 24.48
C ALA A 25 -41.97 41.27 23.34
N ILE A 26 -42.44 41.24 22.12
CA ILE A 26 -41.63 41.08 20.90
C ILE A 26 -40.94 42.41 20.62
N ALA A 27 -39.63 42.51 20.85
CA ALA A 27 -38.80 43.58 20.37
C ALA A 27 -38.43 43.34 18.90
N LEU A 28 -38.94 44.13 18.00
CA LEU A 28 -38.54 44.19 16.60
C LEU A 28 -37.11 44.76 16.50
N ILE A 29 -36.14 43.90 16.20
CA ILE A 29 -34.78 44.30 15.80
C ILE A 29 -34.79 44.52 14.28
N PRO A 30 -34.36 45.70 13.77
CA PRO A 30 -34.29 45.91 12.33
C PRO A 30 -33.21 45.04 11.70
N LEU A 31 -33.56 44.24 10.67
CA LEU A 31 -32.61 43.57 9.79
C LEU A 31 -31.81 44.63 9.03
N ALA A 32 -30.52 44.73 9.30
CA ALA A 32 -29.56 45.34 8.41
C ALA A 32 -29.29 44.43 7.21
N PRO A 33 -29.13 44.95 5.99
CA PRO A 33 -28.81 44.10 4.82
C PRO A 33 -27.43 43.45 4.99
N ALA A 34 -27.38 42.14 4.85
CA ALA A 34 -26.13 41.40 4.78
C ALA A 34 -25.36 41.84 3.54
N GLY A 35 -24.27 42.55 3.74
CA GLY A 35 -23.27 42.77 2.71
C GLY A 35 -22.65 41.43 2.27
N PRO A 36 -22.11 41.37 1.04
CA PRO A 36 -21.49 40.14 0.56
C PRO A 36 -20.37 39.74 1.52
N ALA A 37 -20.44 38.50 2.01
CA ALA A 37 -19.36 37.88 2.77
C ALA A 37 -18.10 37.91 1.90
N ALA A 38 -17.16 38.79 2.24
CA ALA A 38 -15.82 38.74 1.69
C ALA A 38 -15.25 37.37 2.05
N ALA A 39 -15.03 36.52 1.05
CA ALA A 39 -14.17 35.35 1.17
C ALA A 39 -12.81 35.88 1.63
N GLN A 40 -12.48 35.64 2.88
CA GLN A 40 -11.10 35.78 3.33
C GLN A 40 -10.28 34.78 2.52
N GLU A 41 -9.63 35.24 1.47
CA GLU A 41 -8.46 34.61 0.91
C GLU A 41 -7.46 34.56 2.07
N GLN A 42 -7.28 33.35 2.64
CA GLN A 42 -6.10 33.06 3.46
C GLN A 42 -4.91 33.26 2.52
N GLU A 43 -4.25 34.41 2.63
CA GLU A 43 -2.91 34.57 2.08
C GLU A 43 -2.05 33.42 2.61
N ALA A 44 -1.66 32.52 1.69
CA ALA A 44 -0.72 31.46 1.94
C ALA A 44 0.55 32.12 2.48
N GLY A 45 0.86 31.87 3.75
CA GLY A 45 2.06 32.36 4.43
C GLY A 45 3.29 32.05 3.58
N ALA A 46 4.12 33.04 3.43
CA ALA A 46 5.27 33.08 2.55
C ALA A 46 6.18 31.83 2.68
N GLY A 47 6.45 31.22 1.57
CA GLY A 47 7.23 30.10 1.10
C GLY A 47 8.41 29.51 1.88
N ARG A 48 8.67 29.84 3.14
CA ARG A 48 9.80 29.29 3.93
C ARG A 48 9.46 28.20 4.94
N ASP A 49 8.19 28.00 5.26
CA ASP A 49 7.76 27.04 6.30
C ASP A 49 7.14 25.73 5.73
N ARG A 50 6.93 25.64 4.41
CA ARG A 50 6.39 24.43 3.81
C ARG A 50 7.46 23.34 3.72
N PRO A 51 7.15 22.08 4.11
CA PRO A 51 8.14 21.01 4.09
C PRO A 51 8.53 20.60 2.68
N ASN A 52 9.76 20.15 2.52
CA ASN A 52 10.15 19.30 1.39
C ASN A 52 9.54 17.91 1.56
N VAL A 53 9.39 17.18 0.45
CA VAL A 53 8.84 15.83 0.45
C VAL A 53 9.77 14.91 -0.32
N VAL A 54 10.15 13.79 0.30
CA VAL A 54 10.81 12.65 -0.34
C VAL A 54 9.93 11.43 -0.15
N VAL A 55 9.54 10.78 -1.24
CA VAL A 55 8.77 9.52 -1.23
C VAL A 55 9.55 8.48 -2.01
N MET A 56 10.08 7.47 -1.33
CA MET A 56 10.69 6.30 -1.94
C MET A 56 9.69 5.16 -1.97
N ILE A 57 9.35 4.71 -3.18
CA ILE A 57 8.46 3.56 -3.43
C ILE A 57 9.33 2.39 -3.87
N CYS A 58 9.32 1.32 -3.09
CA CYS A 58 10.06 0.08 -3.32
C CYS A 58 9.13 -0.98 -3.92
N ASP A 59 9.57 -1.63 -4.97
CA ASP A 59 8.74 -2.55 -5.78
C ASP A 59 8.74 -3.96 -5.18
N ASP A 60 7.57 -4.50 -4.83
CA ASP A 60 7.39 -5.81 -4.18
C ASP A 60 8.03 -5.91 -2.78
N LEU A 61 8.05 -4.83 -2.02
CA LEU A 61 8.62 -4.84 -0.66
C LEU A 61 7.62 -5.41 0.34
N ARG A 62 7.93 -6.56 0.92
CA ARG A 62 7.12 -7.24 1.94
C ARG A 62 7.09 -6.46 3.25
N TRP A 63 5.93 -6.48 3.93
CA TRP A 63 5.71 -5.83 5.21
C TRP A 63 6.66 -6.28 6.32
N ASP A 64 7.16 -7.53 6.25
CA ASP A 64 8.02 -8.19 7.25
C ASP A 64 9.52 -8.14 6.89
N SER A 65 9.91 -7.43 5.84
CA SER A 65 11.27 -7.47 5.28
C SER A 65 12.10 -6.22 5.61
N LEU A 66 11.95 -5.70 6.83
CA LEU A 66 12.77 -4.61 7.38
C LEU A 66 13.14 -4.92 8.85
N GLY A 67 14.24 -4.37 9.35
CA GLY A 67 14.62 -4.51 10.75
C GLY A 67 13.55 -3.98 11.71
N CYS A 68 13.01 -2.78 11.44
CA CYS A 68 11.95 -2.15 12.23
C CYS A 68 10.60 -2.90 12.21
N THR A 69 10.42 -3.84 11.28
CA THR A 69 9.25 -4.73 11.27
C THR A 69 9.50 -6.07 11.97
N GLY A 70 10.70 -6.28 12.49
CA GLY A 70 11.07 -7.45 13.28
C GLY A 70 11.65 -8.61 12.47
N HIS A 71 12.18 -8.36 11.27
CA HIS A 71 12.82 -9.43 10.49
C HIS A 71 14.04 -10.00 11.23
N PRO A 72 14.15 -11.34 11.38
CA PRO A 72 15.17 -11.94 12.26
C PRO A 72 16.61 -11.81 11.75
N HIS A 73 16.81 -11.65 10.46
CA HIS A 73 18.13 -11.68 9.82
C HIS A 73 18.45 -10.39 9.05
N LEU A 74 17.44 -9.72 8.49
CA LEU A 74 17.63 -8.55 7.67
C LEU A 74 17.73 -7.29 8.54
N GLN A 75 18.88 -6.64 8.47
CA GLN A 75 19.17 -5.39 9.18
C GLN A 75 19.09 -4.22 8.20
N THR A 76 18.24 -3.25 8.49
CA THR A 76 18.03 -2.04 7.66
C THR A 76 18.21 -0.77 8.50
N PRO A 77 19.43 -0.53 9.03
CA PRO A 77 19.66 0.48 10.08
C PRO A 77 19.27 1.91 9.68
N GLN A 78 19.31 2.25 8.39
CA GLN A 78 18.95 3.60 7.93
C GLN A 78 17.43 3.77 7.87
N ILE A 79 16.70 2.76 7.37
CA ILE A 79 15.23 2.72 7.36
C ILE A 79 14.70 2.61 8.79
N ASP A 80 15.29 1.74 9.61
CA ASP A 80 14.93 1.54 11.02
C ASP A 80 15.07 2.84 11.82
N ARG A 81 16.07 3.64 11.51
CA ARG A 81 16.28 4.95 12.12
C ARG A 81 15.19 5.95 11.72
N LEU A 82 14.70 5.93 10.47
CA LEU A 82 13.54 6.75 10.09
C LEU A 82 12.31 6.39 10.93
N ALA A 83 12.05 5.10 11.14
CA ALA A 83 10.97 4.61 11.98
C ALA A 83 11.14 5.04 13.44
N ALA A 84 12.35 4.91 13.99
CA ALA A 84 12.69 5.29 15.37
C ALA A 84 12.65 6.81 15.62
N GLU A 85 12.82 7.63 14.59
CA GLU A 85 12.74 9.11 14.67
C GLU A 85 11.39 9.66 14.16
N GLY A 86 10.41 8.79 13.83
CA GLY A 86 9.16 9.19 13.21
C GLY A 86 8.00 8.23 13.47
N ALA A 87 7.39 7.71 12.43
CA ALA A 87 6.27 6.77 12.50
C ALA A 87 6.54 5.48 11.71
N ASN A 88 6.17 4.35 12.30
CA ASN A 88 6.14 3.04 11.68
C ASN A 88 4.67 2.61 11.52
N PHE A 89 4.20 2.43 10.32
CA PHE A 89 2.81 2.03 10.02
C PHE A 89 2.72 0.51 10.02
N ARG A 90 2.23 -0.04 11.13
CA ARG A 90 2.17 -1.50 11.34
C ARG A 90 1.16 -2.20 10.43
N ASN A 91 0.11 -1.50 10.01
CA ASN A 91 -0.99 -2.01 9.19
C ASN A 91 -1.23 -1.11 7.97
N MET A 92 -0.21 -1.03 7.10
CA MET A 92 -0.31 -0.38 5.80
C MET A 92 -0.65 -1.40 4.73
N PHE A 93 -1.63 -1.10 3.87
CA PHE A 93 -2.12 -2.02 2.83
C PHE A 93 -2.25 -1.35 1.47
N CYS A 94 -2.04 -2.11 0.41
CA CYS A 94 -2.42 -1.72 -0.93
C CYS A 94 -3.84 -2.19 -1.25
N THR A 95 -4.61 -1.34 -1.93
CA THR A 95 -6.01 -1.64 -2.29
C THR A 95 -6.14 -2.56 -3.49
N THR A 96 -5.07 -2.67 -4.27
CA THR A 96 -4.87 -3.63 -5.37
C THR A 96 -3.41 -4.05 -5.35
N SER A 97 -3.15 -5.33 -5.12
CA SER A 97 -1.77 -5.84 -5.01
C SER A 97 -1.18 -6.10 -6.39
N LEU A 98 -0.81 -5.02 -7.07
CA LEU A 98 -0.16 -5.01 -8.37
C LEU A 98 0.50 -3.63 -8.58
N CYS A 99 1.71 -3.61 -9.16
CA CYS A 99 2.56 -2.41 -9.23
C CYS A 99 1.82 -1.18 -9.78
N SER A 100 1.36 -1.22 -11.04
CA SER A 100 0.74 -0.04 -11.70
C SER A 100 -0.54 0.42 -11.01
N PRO A 101 -1.52 -0.43 -10.68
CA PRO A 101 -2.70 -0.02 -9.95
C PRO A 101 -2.40 0.60 -8.58
N SER A 102 -1.48 0.01 -7.82
CA SER A 102 -1.13 0.54 -6.51
C SER A 102 -0.39 1.88 -6.59
N ARG A 103 0.54 2.03 -7.54
CA ARG A 103 1.24 3.31 -7.79
C ARG A 103 0.26 4.41 -8.19
N ALA A 104 -0.72 4.10 -9.06
CA ALA A 104 -1.80 5.02 -9.41
C ALA A 104 -2.66 5.40 -8.20
N SER A 105 -2.96 4.45 -7.31
CA SER A 105 -3.68 4.70 -6.05
C SER A 105 -2.90 5.64 -5.11
N ILE A 106 -1.58 5.44 -4.97
CA ILE A 106 -0.69 6.32 -4.18
C ILE A 106 -0.73 7.76 -4.71
N LEU A 107 -0.71 7.94 -6.04
CA LEU A 107 -0.69 9.27 -6.64
C LEU A 107 -2.04 9.99 -6.56
N SER A 108 -3.13 9.27 -6.76
CA SER A 108 -4.46 9.84 -6.98
C SER A 108 -5.37 9.85 -5.74
N GLY A 109 -5.11 8.97 -4.77
CA GLY A 109 -6.04 8.74 -3.65
C GLY A 109 -7.30 7.96 -4.04
N LEU A 110 -7.28 7.26 -5.18
CA LEU A 110 -8.41 6.54 -5.75
C LEU A 110 -8.16 5.02 -5.82
N TYR A 111 -9.22 4.25 -5.83
CA TYR A 111 -9.18 2.82 -6.14
C TYR A 111 -9.04 2.57 -7.65
N ALA A 112 -8.55 1.39 -8.02
CA ALA A 112 -8.23 1.02 -9.40
C ALA A 112 -9.40 1.16 -10.39
N HIS A 113 -10.62 0.83 -9.99
CA HIS A 113 -11.82 0.98 -10.82
C HIS A 113 -12.13 2.44 -11.17
N THR A 114 -11.73 3.40 -10.32
CA THR A 114 -12.00 4.83 -10.52
C THR A 114 -10.86 5.52 -11.26
N HIS A 115 -9.59 5.23 -10.94
CA HIS A 115 -8.48 5.84 -11.66
C HIS A 115 -8.18 5.17 -13.02
N GLY A 116 -8.76 4.00 -13.28
CA GLY A 116 -8.70 3.32 -14.59
C GLY A 116 -7.43 2.50 -14.83
N VAL A 117 -6.38 2.61 -14.01
CA VAL A 117 -5.16 1.79 -14.12
C VAL A 117 -5.43 0.46 -13.41
N THR A 118 -5.92 -0.53 -14.16
CA THR A 118 -6.40 -1.80 -13.59
C THR A 118 -5.41 -2.96 -13.71
N ASN A 119 -4.34 -2.79 -14.49
CA ASN A 119 -3.28 -3.76 -14.69
C ASN A 119 -1.95 -3.06 -15.04
N ASN A 120 -0.87 -3.83 -15.21
CA ASN A 120 0.46 -3.27 -15.50
C ASN A 120 0.62 -2.70 -16.92
N PHE A 121 -0.30 -3.00 -17.82
CA PHE A 121 -0.27 -2.54 -19.23
C PHE A 121 -1.05 -1.23 -19.43
N THR A 122 -1.83 -0.82 -18.43
CA THR A 122 -2.66 0.40 -18.51
C THR A 122 -1.84 1.63 -18.14
N GLU A 123 -1.84 2.63 -19.02
CA GLU A 123 -1.19 3.91 -18.75
C GLU A 123 -1.95 4.74 -17.71
N TYR A 124 -1.20 5.55 -16.97
CA TYR A 124 -1.78 6.55 -16.08
C TYR A 124 -2.43 7.66 -16.92
N PRO A 125 -3.75 7.92 -16.75
CA PRO A 125 -4.43 8.95 -17.54
C PRO A 125 -3.86 10.35 -17.27
N GLU A 126 -3.45 11.06 -18.30
CA GLU A 126 -2.85 12.40 -18.17
C GLU A 126 -3.81 13.43 -17.55
N SER A 127 -5.12 13.25 -17.72
CA SER A 127 -6.15 14.12 -17.13
C SER A 127 -6.38 13.87 -15.65
N LEU A 128 -5.92 12.72 -15.10
CA LEU A 128 -6.20 12.33 -13.73
C LEU A 128 -5.50 13.25 -12.73
N ALA A 129 -6.25 13.73 -11.76
CA ALA A 129 -5.70 14.52 -10.66
C ALA A 129 -4.76 13.67 -9.79
N SER A 130 -3.66 14.28 -9.34
CA SER A 130 -2.69 13.62 -8.48
C SER A 130 -2.06 14.61 -7.50
N PHE A 131 -1.55 14.10 -6.38
CA PHE A 131 -0.90 14.99 -5.41
C PHE A 131 0.36 15.69 -5.97
N PRO A 132 1.20 15.10 -6.85
CA PRO A 132 2.31 15.82 -7.46
C PRO A 132 1.85 17.01 -8.31
N ARG A 133 0.77 16.86 -9.08
CA ARG A 133 0.20 17.97 -9.86
C ARG A 133 -0.29 19.11 -8.94
N THR A 134 -0.93 18.74 -7.84
CA THR A 134 -1.42 19.72 -6.86
C THR A 134 -0.25 20.46 -6.19
N LEU A 135 0.81 19.74 -5.79
CA LEU A 135 2.01 20.36 -5.22
C LEU A 135 2.74 21.23 -6.25
N GLN A 136 2.87 20.79 -7.51
CA GLN A 136 3.45 21.61 -8.57
C GLN A 136 2.68 22.92 -8.76
N ALA A 137 1.35 22.84 -8.83
CA ALA A 137 0.48 24.02 -8.91
C ALA A 137 0.57 24.94 -7.67
N ALA A 138 0.85 24.34 -6.50
CA ALA A 138 1.14 25.06 -5.26
C ALA A 138 2.56 25.62 -5.16
N GLY A 139 3.37 25.52 -6.22
CA GLY A 139 4.70 26.12 -6.33
C GLY A 139 5.85 25.26 -5.83
N TYR A 140 5.67 23.94 -5.70
CA TYR A 140 6.77 23.00 -5.45
C TYR A 140 7.59 22.76 -6.72
N ASP A 141 8.90 22.58 -6.57
CA ASP A 141 9.75 21.95 -7.58
C ASP A 141 9.60 20.44 -7.47
N THR A 142 9.16 19.79 -8.56
CA THR A 142 8.72 18.38 -8.50
C THR A 142 9.55 17.49 -9.40
N ALA A 143 10.00 16.35 -8.86
CA ALA A 143 10.74 15.34 -9.60
C ALA A 143 10.22 13.93 -9.37
N TYR A 144 10.30 13.12 -10.42
CA TYR A 144 10.18 11.67 -10.37
C TYR A 144 11.43 11.03 -10.96
N ILE A 145 12.05 10.08 -10.24
CA ILE A 145 13.27 9.41 -10.70
C ILE A 145 13.17 7.91 -10.44
N GLY A 146 13.28 7.11 -11.48
CA GLY A 146 13.25 5.65 -11.42
C GLY A 146 12.00 5.03 -12.02
N LYS A 147 11.55 3.89 -11.49
CA LYS A 147 10.47 3.08 -12.03
C LYS A 147 9.11 3.76 -11.89
N TRP A 148 8.55 4.19 -13.03
CA TRP A 148 7.16 4.69 -13.11
C TRP A 148 6.17 3.54 -13.21
N HIS A 149 6.34 2.70 -14.23
CA HIS A 149 5.61 1.46 -14.47
C HIS A 149 4.07 1.59 -14.43
N MET A 150 3.52 2.61 -15.07
CA MET A 150 2.11 2.72 -15.41
C MET A 150 2.03 2.86 -16.93
N GLY A 151 1.77 1.70 -17.61
CA GLY A 151 2.06 1.46 -19.00
C GLY A 151 3.47 0.87 -19.21
N GLU A 152 3.61 -0.03 -20.21
CA GLU A 152 4.88 -0.75 -20.47
C GLU A 152 5.79 0.00 -21.46
N ASP A 153 5.21 0.77 -22.38
CA ASP A 153 5.91 1.29 -23.55
C ASP A 153 6.18 2.79 -23.52
N ASN A 154 5.61 3.51 -22.57
CA ASN A 154 5.67 4.96 -22.52
C ASN A 154 6.48 5.46 -21.31
N ASP A 155 7.66 6.03 -21.58
CA ASP A 155 8.59 6.61 -20.61
C ASP A 155 8.76 8.13 -20.78
N GLU A 156 7.82 8.79 -21.45
CA GLU A 156 7.82 10.25 -21.61
C GLU A 156 7.45 10.98 -20.29
N PRO A 157 7.85 12.25 -20.13
CA PRO A 157 7.52 13.07 -18.96
C PRO A 157 6.02 13.10 -18.68
N ARG A 158 5.67 13.08 -17.40
CA ARG A 158 4.27 13.07 -16.93
C ARG A 158 3.86 14.38 -16.28
N PRO A 159 2.59 14.80 -16.45
CA PRO A 159 2.07 15.99 -15.77
C PRO A 159 2.23 15.90 -14.25
N GLY A 160 2.64 17.00 -13.64
CA GLY A 160 2.90 17.08 -12.20
C GLY A 160 4.37 17.01 -11.82
N PHE A 161 5.27 16.83 -12.80
CA PHE A 161 6.70 16.80 -12.57
C PHE A 161 7.45 17.80 -13.46
N ASN A 162 8.34 18.58 -12.86
CA ASN A 162 9.26 19.48 -13.54
C ASN A 162 10.49 18.74 -14.07
N TRP A 163 10.84 17.63 -13.42
CA TRP A 163 11.93 16.73 -13.79
C TRP A 163 11.44 15.29 -13.73
N PHE A 164 11.60 14.54 -14.81
CA PHE A 164 11.08 13.19 -14.93
C PHE A 164 12.12 12.27 -15.57
N VAL A 165 12.58 11.28 -14.81
CA VAL A 165 13.54 10.28 -15.27
C VAL A 165 12.95 8.91 -15.03
N THR A 166 12.72 8.16 -16.10
CA THR A 166 12.17 6.80 -15.99
C THR A 166 12.67 5.91 -17.15
N HIS A 167 12.17 4.72 -17.19
CA HIS A 167 12.43 3.72 -18.22
C HIS A 167 11.15 2.99 -18.59
N LYS A 168 11.15 2.26 -19.70
CA LYS A 168 10.05 1.39 -20.10
C LYS A 168 9.96 0.16 -19.19
N GLY A 169 8.74 -0.28 -18.91
CA GLY A 169 8.43 -1.52 -18.20
C GLY A 169 9.12 -1.64 -16.83
N GLN A 170 9.68 -2.81 -16.57
CA GLN A 170 10.26 -3.19 -15.26
C GLN A 170 11.68 -2.66 -15.01
N GLY A 171 12.41 -2.21 -16.03
CA GLY A 171 13.83 -1.91 -15.90
C GLY A 171 14.70 -3.15 -15.62
N LYS A 172 16.01 -2.93 -15.50
CA LYS A 172 17.01 -3.98 -15.21
C LYS A 172 17.72 -3.66 -13.90
N TYR A 173 18.29 -4.66 -13.22
CA TYR A 173 19.11 -4.39 -12.04
C TYR A 173 20.46 -3.76 -12.38
N PHE A 174 20.98 -4.03 -13.57
CA PHE A 174 22.22 -3.45 -14.05
C PHE A 174 22.01 -2.80 -15.41
N ASP A 175 22.66 -1.67 -15.59
CA ASP A 175 22.76 -0.99 -16.88
C ASP A 175 21.39 -0.68 -17.51
N THR A 176 20.48 -0.08 -16.72
CA THR A 176 19.15 0.31 -17.19
C THR A 176 19.26 1.51 -18.14
N GLU A 177 18.52 1.43 -19.25
CA GLU A 177 18.33 2.55 -20.16
C GLU A 177 17.22 3.47 -19.63
N PHE A 178 17.58 4.72 -19.28
CA PHE A 178 16.63 5.73 -18.79
C PHE A 178 16.34 6.78 -19.86
N ASN A 179 15.07 7.21 -19.93
CA ASN A 179 14.67 8.46 -20.57
C ASN A 179 14.82 9.59 -19.56
N VAL A 180 15.70 10.54 -19.84
CA VAL A 180 15.98 11.67 -18.96
C VAL A 180 15.19 12.88 -19.43
N ASN A 181 14.07 13.15 -18.81
CA ASN A 181 13.21 14.32 -19.04
C ASN A 181 12.78 14.53 -20.51
N GLY A 182 12.55 13.44 -21.23
CA GLY A 182 12.18 13.48 -22.66
C GLY A 182 13.32 13.77 -23.64
N ALA A 183 14.57 13.88 -23.18
CA ALA A 183 15.72 14.18 -24.04
C ALA A 183 16.25 12.96 -24.80
N GLY A 184 15.68 11.79 -24.57
CA GLY A 184 16.12 10.52 -25.17
C GLY A 184 16.56 9.51 -24.11
N ARG A 185 16.90 8.30 -24.59
CA ARG A 185 17.27 7.18 -23.70
C ARG A 185 18.76 6.97 -23.72
N GLU A 186 19.31 6.83 -22.52
CA GLU A 186 20.73 6.53 -22.32
C GLU A 186 20.91 5.42 -21.30
N VAL A 187 21.85 4.51 -21.58
CA VAL A 187 22.21 3.44 -20.65
C VAL A 187 23.03 4.00 -19.51
N SER A 188 22.46 3.99 -18.30
CA SER A 188 23.18 4.35 -17.09
C SER A 188 23.87 3.12 -16.52
N LYS A 189 25.22 3.15 -16.51
CA LYS A 189 26.04 2.03 -16.03
C LYS A 189 25.96 1.88 -14.52
N GLY A 190 25.84 0.64 -14.06
CA GLY A 190 25.87 0.28 -12.65
C GLY A 190 24.58 -0.34 -12.14
N TYR A 191 24.53 -0.50 -10.83
CA TYR A 191 23.40 -1.11 -10.13
C TYR A 191 22.23 -0.12 -10.00
N TYR A 192 21.04 -0.56 -10.33
CA TYR A 192 19.83 0.28 -10.43
C TYR A 192 19.61 1.21 -9.23
N THR A 193 19.58 0.63 -8.02
CA THR A 193 19.30 1.40 -6.79
C THR A 193 20.36 2.48 -6.56
N THR A 194 21.63 2.17 -6.80
CA THR A 194 22.74 3.12 -6.70
C THR A 194 22.62 4.23 -7.75
N VAL A 195 22.37 3.87 -9.02
CA VAL A 195 22.21 4.83 -10.13
C VAL A 195 21.05 5.80 -9.88
N VAL A 196 19.88 5.28 -9.50
CA VAL A 196 18.68 6.10 -9.21
C VAL A 196 18.94 7.02 -8.00
N THR A 197 19.68 6.54 -7.00
CA THR A 197 20.06 7.35 -5.83
C THR A 197 21.03 8.47 -6.22
N ASP A 198 21.99 8.19 -7.11
CA ASP A 198 22.92 9.20 -7.64
C ASP A 198 22.17 10.30 -8.39
N MET A 199 21.25 9.91 -9.30
CA MET A 199 20.39 10.84 -10.04
C MET A 199 19.53 11.70 -9.11
N ALA A 200 19.01 11.11 -8.04
CA ALA A 200 18.20 11.79 -7.03
C ALA A 200 19.04 12.83 -6.26
N ILE A 201 20.26 12.46 -5.83
CA ILE A 201 21.18 13.36 -5.15
C ILE A 201 21.63 14.48 -6.09
N ASP A 202 21.92 14.18 -7.36
CA ASP A 202 22.31 15.20 -8.34
C ASP A 202 21.18 16.19 -8.63
N TRP A 203 19.93 15.71 -8.63
CA TRP A 203 18.77 16.60 -8.70
C TRP A 203 18.65 17.45 -7.43
N LEU A 204 18.88 16.90 -6.25
CA LEU A 204 18.84 17.62 -4.97
C LEU A 204 19.91 18.71 -4.84
N LYS A 205 21.08 18.56 -5.49
CA LYS A 205 22.16 19.57 -5.53
C LYS A 205 21.80 20.86 -6.26
N ARG A 206 20.73 20.87 -7.05
CA ARG A 206 20.32 22.06 -7.81
C ARG A 206 19.87 23.16 -6.87
N ASP A 207 20.27 24.39 -7.15
CA ASP A 207 19.79 25.55 -6.41
C ASP A 207 18.28 25.72 -6.60
N ARG A 208 17.58 25.98 -5.51
CA ARG A 208 16.14 26.24 -5.53
C ARG A 208 15.71 27.15 -4.38
N ASP A 209 14.76 28.00 -4.68
CA ASP A 209 14.11 28.93 -3.73
C ASP A 209 12.74 28.41 -3.26
N LYS A 210 12.32 27.24 -3.74
CA LYS A 210 11.02 26.60 -3.51
C LYS A 210 11.17 25.29 -2.74
N PRO A 211 10.14 24.88 -1.99
CA PRO A 211 10.08 23.54 -1.46
C PRO A 211 10.01 22.53 -2.62
N PHE A 212 10.45 21.32 -2.37
CA PHE A 212 10.46 20.28 -3.40
C PHE A 212 9.66 19.04 -3.04
N LEU A 213 9.20 18.35 -4.08
CA LEU A 213 8.76 16.96 -4.05
C LEU A 213 9.73 16.13 -4.87
N LEU A 214 10.37 15.14 -4.25
CA LEU A 214 11.16 14.12 -4.91
C LEU A 214 10.51 12.76 -4.71
N MET A 215 10.02 12.16 -5.79
CA MET A 215 9.54 10.78 -5.79
C MET A 215 10.60 9.87 -6.41
N ILE A 216 10.91 8.77 -5.74
CA ILE A 216 11.91 7.81 -6.16
C ILE A 216 11.23 6.44 -6.33
N GLY A 217 11.22 5.92 -7.56
CA GLY A 217 10.72 4.59 -7.87
C GLY A 217 11.87 3.58 -7.92
N GLN A 218 12.06 2.80 -6.86
CA GLN A 218 13.05 1.72 -6.85
C GLN A 218 12.51 0.48 -7.56
N LYS A 219 13.40 -0.23 -8.28
CA LYS A 219 13.10 -1.56 -8.81
C LYS A 219 13.21 -2.63 -7.73
N ALA A 220 14.14 -2.50 -6.82
CA ALA A 220 14.31 -3.44 -5.73
C ALA A 220 13.12 -3.38 -4.76
N PRO A 221 12.73 -4.53 -4.20
CA PRO A 221 13.25 -5.87 -4.39
C PRO A 221 12.49 -6.73 -5.44
N HIS A 222 11.91 -6.15 -6.50
CA HIS A 222 11.19 -6.89 -7.54
C HIS A 222 12.06 -7.98 -8.21
N SER A 223 11.44 -9.07 -8.60
CA SER A 223 12.10 -10.17 -9.33
C SER A 223 12.67 -9.68 -10.69
N PHE A 224 13.72 -10.25 -11.23
CA PHE A 224 14.50 -11.35 -10.63
C PHE A 224 15.47 -10.74 -9.63
N TYR A 225 15.74 -11.42 -8.54
CA TYR A 225 16.49 -10.87 -7.43
C TYR A 225 17.99 -10.93 -7.72
N PHE A 226 18.57 -9.80 -8.14
CA PHE A 226 20.01 -9.66 -8.33
C PHE A 226 20.52 -8.65 -7.31
N PRO A 227 21.12 -9.10 -6.18
CA PRO A 227 21.74 -8.20 -5.22
C PRO A 227 22.85 -7.35 -5.87
N GLU A 228 23.12 -6.20 -5.31
CA GLU A 228 24.36 -5.49 -5.63
C GLU A 228 25.56 -6.36 -5.22
N PRO A 229 26.66 -6.41 -5.99
CA PRO A 229 27.77 -7.37 -5.75
C PRO A 229 28.30 -7.38 -4.31
N LYS A 230 28.30 -6.25 -3.63
CA LYS A 230 28.71 -6.16 -2.20
C LYS A 230 27.79 -6.89 -1.24
N TYR A 231 26.55 -7.25 -1.67
CA TYR A 231 25.54 -7.93 -0.85
C TYR A 231 25.17 -9.33 -1.36
N GLU A 232 25.82 -9.80 -2.42
CA GLU A 232 25.55 -11.11 -3.04
C GLU A 232 25.68 -12.26 -2.03
N HIS A 233 26.61 -12.16 -1.09
CA HIS A 233 26.92 -13.18 -0.09
C HIS A 233 26.49 -12.81 1.34
N ALA A 234 25.70 -11.74 1.51
CA ALA A 234 25.35 -11.24 2.84
C ALA A 234 24.59 -12.25 3.73
N PHE A 235 23.89 -13.19 3.11
CA PHE A 235 23.03 -14.16 3.80
C PHE A 235 23.42 -15.64 3.56
N ASP A 236 24.60 -15.94 3.01
CA ASP A 236 25.01 -17.32 2.68
C ASP A 236 24.91 -18.31 3.86
N ASN A 237 25.14 -17.81 5.07
CA ASN A 237 25.10 -18.62 6.30
C ASN A 237 23.75 -18.61 7.02
N VAL A 238 22.69 -18.01 6.43
CA VAL A 238 21.37 -17.96 7.02
C VAL A 238 20.50 -19.07 6.46
N ALA A 239 20.07 -20.00 7.30
CA ALA A 239 19.10 -21.01 6.91
C ALA A 239 17.72 -20.37 6.71
N VAL A 240 17.09 -20.65 5.58
CA VAL A 240 15.75 -20.17 5.25
C VAL A 240 14.79 -21.35 5.22
N ARG A 241 13.62 -21.18 5.78
CA ARG A 241 12.58 -22.20 5.78
C ARG A 241 11.39 -21.74 4.97
N TYR A 242 10.69 -22.69 4.37
CA TYR A 242 9.38 -22.41 3.79
C TYR A 242 8.43 -21.84 4.83
N PRO A 243 7.55 -20.92 4.45
CA PRO A 243 6.41 -20.53 5.28
C PRO A 243 5.56 -21.74 5.66
N HIS A 244 4.98 -21.73 6.84
CA HIS A 244 4.14 -22.85 7.31
C HIS A 244 2.95 -23.15 6.37
N SER A 245 2.41 -22.14 5.67
CA SER A 245 1.32 -22.30 4.71
C SER A 245 1.76 -22.83 3.33
N ALA A 246 3.07 -23.06 3.09
CA ALA A 246 3.58 -23.43 1.77
C ALA A 246 3.03 -24.77 1.26
N PHE A 247 2.80 -25.73 2.16
CA PHE A 247 2.37 -27.09 1.83
C PHE A 247 0.95 -27.42 2.32
N GLN A 248 0.26 -26.46 2.95
CA GLN A 248 -1.10 -26.64 3.47
C GLN A 248 -2.12 -26.09 2.46
N LEU A 249 -2.48 -26.90 1.48
CA LEU A 249 -3.28 -26.49 0.34
C LEU A 249 -4.64 -27.17 0.25
N ASP A 250 -4.95 -28.16 1.12
CA ASP A 250 -6.14 -28.98 1.05
C ASP A 250 -7.44 -28.16 1.23
N ASP A 251 -7.36 -27.05 1.98
CA ASP A 251 -8.46 -26.13 2.24
C ASP A 251 -8.44 -24.90 1.33
N LYS A 252 -7.52 -24.83 0.37
CA LYS A 252 -7.41 -23.69 -0.55
C LYS A 252 -8.21 -23.94 -1.83
N PRO A 253 -8.69 -22.85 -2.49
CA PRO A 253 -9.39 -22.99 -3.76
C PRO A 253 -8.50 -23.64 -4.83
N GLN A 254 -9.10 -24.43 -5.69
CA GLN A 254 -8.39 -25.21 -6.70
C GLN A 254 -7.50 -24.37 -7.61
N TRP A 255 -7.87 -23.09 -7.87
CA TRP A 255 -7.07 -22.20 -8.70
C TRP A 255 -5.68 -21.91 -8.09
N ILE A 256 -5.56 -21.88 -6.76
CA ILE A 256 -4.27 -21.73 -6.07
C ILE A 256 -3.40 -22.94 -6.39
N GLN A 257 -3.95 -24.14 -6.26
CA GLN A 257 -3.23 -25.38 -6.57
C GLN A 257 -2.82 -25.44 -8.04
N GLN A 258 -3.71 -25.08 -8.97
CA GLN A 258 -3.40 -25.04 -10.41
C GLN A 258 -2.30 -24.01 -10.74
N ARG A 259 -2.30 -22.85 -10.07
CA ARG A 259 -1.32 -21.80 -10.28
C ARG A 259 0.11 -22.23 -9.94
N LEU A 260 0.29 -23.17 -9.05
CA LEU A 260 1.60 -23.72 -8.72
C LEU A 260 2.36 -24.21 -9.96
N TYR A 261 1.67 -24.81 -10.91
CA TYR A 261 2.28 -25.33 -12.13
C TYR A 261 2.59 -24.24 -13.15
N THR A 262 1.77 -23.20 -13.24
CA THR A 262 1.95 -22.12 -14.21
C THR A 262 3.07 -21.15 -13.84
N TRP A 263 3.32 -20.98 -12.56
CA TRP A 263 4.38 -20.12 -12.04
C TRP A 263 5.78 -20.51 -12.49
N HIS A 264 6.03 -21.80 -12.66
CA HIS A 264 7.31 -22.31 -13.12
C HIS A 264 7.69 -21.82 -14.50
N GLY A 265 6.72 -21.69 -15.40
CA GLY A 265 6.98 -21.20 -16.75
C GLY A 265 7.41 -19.75 -16.79
N ILE A 266 6.92 -18.93 -15.84
CA ILE A 266 7.23 -17.51 -15.78
C ILE A 266 8.56 -17.25 -15.08
N TYR A 267 8.80 -17.91 -13.95
CA TYR A 267 9.96 -17.67 -13.10
C TYR A 267 10.88 -18.89 -12.98
N GLY A 268 10.45 -20.04 -13.50
CA GLY A 268 11.16 -21.32 -13.37
C GLY A 268 12.61 -21.32 -13.81
N PRO A 269 12.99 -20.64 -14.92
CA PRO A 269 14.41 -20.58 -15.32
C PRO A 269 15.32 -19.92 -14.27
N LEU A 270 14.74 -19.15 -13.35
CA LEU A 270 15.46 -18.43 -12.28
C LEU A 270 15.26 -19.06 -10.91
N PHE A 271 14.16 -19.78 -10.74
CA PHE A 271 13.76 -20.37 -9.46
C PHE A 271 13.41 -21.84 -9.66
N GLU A 272 14.40 -22.67 -9.89
CA GLU A 272 14.24 -24.10 -10.19
C GLU A 272 13.59 -24.91 -9.07
N TRP A 273 13.51 -24.35 -7.84
CA TRP A 273 12.95 -24.97 -6.65
C TRP A 273 11.49 -25.43 -6.79
N ARG A 274 10.79 -24.98 -7.84
CA ARG A 274 9.37 -25.31 -8.01
C ARG A 274 9.07 -26.22 -9.20
N LYS A 275 10.02 -26.88 -9.77
CA LYS A 275 9.76 -27.81 -10.88
C LYS A 275 8.74 -28.89 -10.50
N ASN A 276 8.69 -29.31 -9.22
CA ASN A 276 7.78 -30.32 -8.70
C ASN A 276 7.20 -29.86 -7.35
N PHE A 277 6.43 -28.78 -7.33
CA PHE A 277 5.81 -28.34 -6.09
C PHE A 277 4.67 -29.28 -5.63
N PRO A 278 4.51 -29.51 -4.33
CA PRO A 278 5.38 -29.06 -3.25
C PRO A 278 6.69 -29.85 -3.25
N ASP A 279 7.82 -29.15 -3.18
CA ASP A 279 9.15 -29.76 -3.22
C ASP A 279 9.93 -29.41 -1.95
N ASP A 280 9.99 -30.36 -1.02
CA ASP A 280 10.75 -30.30 0.23
C ASP A 280 12.06 -31.10 0.16
N SER A 281 12.48 -31.48 -1.05
CA SER A 281 13.78 -32.08 -1.28
C SER A 281 14.91 -31.10 -0.89
N PRO A 282 16.10 -31.62 -0.54
CA PRO A 282 17.27 -30.77 -0.27
C PRO A 282 17.56 -29.76 -1.40
N GLU A 283 17.36 -30.18 -2.66
CA GLU A 283 17.54 -29.36 -3.85
C GLU A 283 16.48 -28.23 -3.93
N GLY A 284 15.20 -28.56 -3.68
CA GLY A 284 14.10 -27.60 -3.66
C GLY A 284 14.26 -26.58 -2.53
N VAL A 285 14.59 -27.03 -1.34
CA VAL A 285 14.88 -26.16 -0.18
C VAL A 285 16.06 -25.25 -0.48
N GLY A 286 17.17 -25.79 -1.02
CA GLY A 286 18.36 -24.99 -1.35
C GLY A 286 18.07 -23.91 -2.40
N ALA A 287 17.26 -24.23 -3.42
CA ALA A 287 16.85 -23.24 -4.43
C ALA A 287 15.94 -22.15 -3.83
N PHE A 288 15.00 -22.50 -2.94
CA PHE A 288 14.17 -21.55 -2.20
C PHE A 288 15.00 -20.63 -1.30
N GLU A 289 15.97 -21.20 -0.56
CA GLU A 289 16.91 -20.43 0.25
C GLU A 289 17.67 -19.41 -0.59
N ASN A 290 18.24 -19.81 -1.73
CA ASN A 290 19.00 -18.92 -2.60
C ASN A 290 18.14 -17.80 -3.14
N MET A 291 16.89 -18.09 -3.55
CA MET A 291 15.93 -17.09 -4.00
C MET A 291 15.63 -16.06 -2.89
N THR A 292 15.36 -16.54 -1.68
CA THR A 292 14.99 -15.67 -0.56
C THR A 292 16.18 -14.82 -0.07
N ARG A 293 17.38 -15.41 -0.01
CA ARG A 293 18.63 -14.68 0.32
C ARG A 293 18.92 -13.59 -0.71
N ALA A 294 18.73 -13.89 -1.99
CA ALA A 294 18.89 -12.90 -3.06
C ALA A 294 17.87 -11.76 -2.94
N TYR A 295 16.60 -12.06 -2.62
CA TYR A 295 15.59 -11.06 -2.33
C TYR A 295 16.05 -10.12 -1.19
N TRP A 296 16.50 -10.68 -0.06
CA TRP A 296 17.00 -9.89 1.07
C TRP A 296 18.24 -9.05 0.70
N GLY A 297 19.14 -9.62 -0.10
CA GLY A 297 20.34 -8.90 -0.57
C GLY A 297 20.01 -7.64 -1.38
N THR A 298 18.91 -7.65 -2.15
CA THR A 298 18.48 -6.45 -2.89
C THR A 298 17.97 -5.34 -1.96
N ILE A 299 17.41 -5.69 -0.80
CA ILE A 299 16.88 -4.73 0.19
C ILE A 299 18.01 -3.95 0.89
N LEU A 300 19.17 -4.56 1.08
CA LEU A 300 20.31 -3.87 1.69
C LEU A 300 20.73 -2.63 0.88
N SER A 301 20.62 -2.68 -0.45
CA SER A 301 20.90 -1.52 -1.30
C SER A 301 19.84 -0.42 -1.14
N LEU A 302 18.59 -0.76 -0.80
CA LEU A 302 17.56 0.24 -0.47
C LEU A 302 17.91 0.97 0.81
N ASP A 303 18.39 0.25 1.81
CA ASP A 303 18.84 0.85 3.07
C ASP A 303 20.00 1.82 2.86
N ASP A 304 21.01 1.43 2.07
CA ASP A 304 22.10 2.32 1.65
C ASP A 304 21.58 3.59 0.95
N SER A 305 20.62 3.43 0.03
CA SER A 305 19.99 4.55 -0.68
C SER A 305 19.38 5.56 0.31
N VAL A 306 18.62 5.07 1.29
CA VAL A 306 18.02 5.89 2.35
C VAL A 306 19.12 6.61 3.15
N GLY A 307 20.18 5.89 3.54
CA GLY A 307 21.31 6.48 4.27
C GLY A 307 22.01 7.62 3.51
N ARG A 308 22.22 7.42 2.20
CA ARG A 308 22.85 8.43 1.33
C ARG A 308 21.99 9.67 1.13
N LEU A 309 20.69 9.49 0.87
CA LEU A 309 19.73 10.60 0.74
C LEU A 309 19.61 11.38 2.04
N ARG A 310 19.52 10.68 3.16
CA ARG A 310 19.50 11.30 4.48
C ARG A 310 20.75 12.12 4.74
N ALA A 311 21.95 11.55 4.53
CA ALA A 311 23.22 12.24 4.75
C ALA A 311 23.33 13.52 3.90
N PHE A 312 22.86 13.46 2.65
CA PHE A 312 22.81 14.65 1.80
C PHE A 312 21.88 15.74 2.38
N LEU A 313 20.67 15.38 2.76
CA LEU A 313 19.68 16.32 3.29
C LEU A 313 20.11 16.90 4.65
N GLU A 314 20.78 16.11 5.51
CA GLU A 314 21.37 16.58 6.76
C GLU A 314 22.51 17.59 6.49
N GLY A 315 23.42 17.28 5.56
CA GLY A 315 24.51 18.17 5.14
C GLY A 315 23.99 19.48 4.54
N ALA A 316 22.90 19.43 3.79
CA ALA A 316 22.20 20.60 3.24
C ALA A 316 21.33 21.34 4.27
N ARG A 317 21.20 20.87 5.51
CA ARG A 317 20.31 21.39 6.57
C ARG A 317 18.83 21.42 6.17
N GLN A 318 18.41 20.48 5.33
CA GLN A 318 17.03 20.38 4.84
C GLN A 318 16.26 19.24 5.50
N PHE A 319 16.93 18.26 6.13
CA PHE A 319 16.33 17.04 6.64
C PHE A 319 15.25 17.28 7.71
N GLU A 320 15.42 18.31 8.57
CA GLU A 320 14.45 18.61 9.63
C GLU A 320 13.11 19.11 9.07
N ASN A 321 13.14 19.81 7.94
CA ASN A 321 11.93 20.29 7.25
C ASN A 321 11.61 19.43 6.02
N THR A 322 11.89 18.13 6.09
CA THR A 322 11.57 17.18 5.02
C THR A 322 10.68 16.06 5.54
N ILE A 323 9.53 15.86 4.88
CA ILE A 323 8.72 14.66 5.00
C ILE A 323 9.46 13.56 4.23
N PHE A 324 9.98 12.55 4.93
CA PHE A 324 10.68 11.43 4.31
C PHE A 324 9.86 10.15 4.51
N ILE A 325 9.39 9.56 3.41
CA ILE A 325 8.58 8.34 3.38
C ILE A 325 9.35 7.26 2.62
N VAL A 326 9.42 6.05 3.19
CA VAL A 326 9.84 4.83 2.51
C VAL A 326 8.70 3.83 2.62
N MET A 327 8.25 3.29 1.48
CA MET A 327 7.12 2.36 1.45
C MET A 327 7.23 1.35 0.30
N GLY A 328 6.54 0.21 0.45
CA GLY A 328 6.28 -0.69 -0.68
C GLY A 328 5.13 -0.19 -1.55
N ASP A 329 5.08 -0.60 -2.82
CA ASP A 329 3.88 -0.41 -3.66
C ASP A 329 2.86 -1.54 -3.47
N ASN A 330 3.32 -2.77 -3.37
CA ASN A 330 2.55 -3.95 -3.00
C ASN A 330 3.47 -4.93 -2.23
N GLY A 331 2.86 -5.91 -1.57
CA GLY A 331 3.57 -7.01 -0.95
C GLY A 331 3.99 -8.07 -1.95
N LEU A 332 4.45 -9.20 -1.43
CA LEU A 332 4.90 -10.34 -2.22
C LEU A 332 4.68 -11.63 -1.43
N LEU A 333 4.03 -12.61 -2.02
CA LEU A 333 4.06 -13.98 -1.57
C LEU A 333 5.43 -14.57 -1.88
N ASN A 334 6.09 -15.14 -0.90
CA ASN A 334 7.39 -15.78 -1.05
C ASN A 334 7.35 -17.20 -0.46
N GLY A 335 6.49 -18.02 -1.04
CA GLY A 335 6.23 -19.40 -0.62
C GLY A 335 4.90 -19.58 0.13
N GLU A 336 4.28 -18.54 0.67
CA GLU A 336 2.99 -18.66 1.33
C GLU A 336 1.96 -19.22 0.34
N HIS A 337 1.13 -20.15 0.82
CA HIS A 337 0.16 -20.90 0.01
C HIS A 337 0.77 -21.54 -1.23
N GLY A 338 2.05 -21.87 -1.15
CA GLY A 338 2.84 -22.39 -2.26
C GLY A 338 3.07 -21.40 -3.40
N LEU A 339 2.79 -20.13 -3.24
CA LEU A 339 2.87 -19.12 -4.29
C LEU A 339 4.13 -18.23 -4.15
N VAL A 340 4.59 -17.72 -5.27
CA VAL A 340 5.53 -16.59 -5.34
C VAL A 340 4.92 -15.59 -6.29
N ASP A 341 4.39 -14.51 -5.80
CA ASP A 341 3.82 -13.38 -6.56
C ASP A 341 2.98 -12.49 -5.63
N LYS A 342 2.10 -11.76 -6.22
CA LYS A 342 1.09 -10.86 -5.66
C LYS A 342 -0.26 -11.12 -6.33
N ARG A 343 -1.13 -10.13 -6.40
CA ARG A 343 -2.47 -10.18 -7.03
C ARG A 343 -3.57 -10.79 -6.15
N THR A 344 -3.21 -11.52 -5.12
CA THR A 344 -4.16 -12.11 -4.16
C THR A 344 -4.44 -11.16 -3.00
N MET A 345 -5.45 -11.47 -2.19
CA MET A 345 -5.74 -10.68 -0.99
C MET A 345 -5.04 -11.24 0.28
N HIS A 346 -4.17 -12.21 0.17
CA HIS A 346 -3.43 -12.74 1.32
C HIS A 346 -2.50 -11.66 1.93
N GLU A 347 -2.29 -11.69 3.26
CA GLU A 347 -1.52 -10.66 3.99
C GLU A 347 -0.15 -10.40 3.36
N ALA A 348 0.59 -11.44 2.99
CA ALA A 348 1.89 -11.28 2.36
C ALA A 348 1.84 -10.50 1.04
N SER A 349 0.72 -10.59 0.32
CA SER A 349 0.50 -9.89 -0.95
C SER A 349 0.04 -8.44 -0.76
N ILE A 350 -0.85 -8.17 0.21
CA ILE A 350 -1.50 -6.86 0.34
C ILE A 350 -0.87 -5.94 1.38
N ARG A 351 -0.20 -6.49 2.38
CA ARG A 351 0.42 -5.71 3.46
C ARG A 351 1.82 -5.26 3.06
N ILE A 352 2.09 -3.98 3.25
CA ILE A 352 3.35 -3.34 2.87
C ILE A 352 3.95 -2.61 4.06
N PRO A 353 5.27 -2.43 4.13
CA PRO A 353 5.86 -1.55 5.12
C PRO A 353 5.66 -0.10 4.67
N MET A 354 5.48 0.79 5.62
CA MET A 354 5.64 2.23 5.45
C MET A 354 6.26 2.82 6.71
N VAL A 355 7.36 3.54 6.52
CA VAL A 355 7.97 4.36 7.57
C VAL A 355 7.97 5.80 7.10
N MET A 356 7.74 6.72 8.03
CA MET A 356 7.69 8.14 7.74
C MET A 356 8.41 8.92 8.84
N ARG A 357 9.28 9.83 8.45
CA ARG A 357 9.89 10.79 9.37
C ARG A 357 9.54 12.22 8.96
N TYR A 358 8.94 12.96 9.88
CA TYR A 358 8.71 14.40 9.78
C TYR A 358 8.52 14.98 11.20
N PRO A 359 9.53 15.66 11.80
CA PRO A 359 9.50 16.07 13.19
C PRO A 359 8.36 17.02 13.56
N ALA A 360 7.86 17.81 12.60
CA ALA A 360 6.72 18.69 12.85
C ALA A 360 5.38 17.96 12.98
N ALA A 361 5.30 16.70 12.52
CA ALA A 361 4.12 15.83 12.69
C ALA A 361 4.31 14.81 13.83
N VAL A 362 5.51 14.22 13.92
CA VAL A 362 5.88 13.21 14.92
C VAL A 362 7.23 13.63 15.53
N PRO A 363 7.24 14.17 16.76
CA PRO A 363 8.48 14.55 17.44
C PRO A 363 9.42 13.35 17.62
N ARG A 364 10.73 13.56 17.41
CA ARG A 364 11.74 12.50 17.46
C ARG A 364 11.82 11.74 18.79
N ASP A 365 11.51 12.41 19.89
CA ASP A 365 11.48 11.85 21.24
C ASP A 365 10.20 11.09 21.54
N LYS A 366 9.25 11.07 20.60
CA LYS A 366 7.94 10.40 20.71
C LYS A 366 7.58 9.68 19.41
N PRO A 367 8.42 8.72 18.98
CA PRO A 367 8.10 7.93 17.78
C PRO A 367 6.79 7.20 17.95
N LYS A 368 6.11 6.89 16.83
CA LYS A 368 4.80 6.25 16.84
C LYS A 368 4.80 4.95 16.05
N ASP A 369 4.23 3.92 16.66
CA ASP A 369 3.67 2.80 15.92
C ASP A 369 2.20 3.11 15.59
N VAL A 370 1.86 3.23 14.30
CA VAL A 370 0.49 3.44 13.82
C VAL A 370 -0.12 2.07 13.58
N ALA A 371 -1.03 1.69 14.47
CA ALA A 371 -1.68 0.37 14.45
C ALA A 371 -2.95 0.34 13.59
N GLU A 372 -3.49 1.50 13.23
CA GLU A 372 -4.68 1.62 12.39
C GLU A 372 -4.42 1.14 10.96
N GLN A 373 -5.48 0.63 10.31
CA GLN A 373 -5.41 0.19 8.92
C GLN A 373 -5.32 1.41 7.99
N VAL A 374 -4.13 1.67 7.48
CA VAL A 374 -3.84 2.74 6.50
C VAL A 374 -3.70 2.12 5.11
N LEU A 375 -4.14 2.82 4.08
CA LEU A 375 -4.19 2.32 2.71
C LEU A 375 -3.33 3.18 1.77
N THR A 376 -2.89 2.62 0.66
CA THR A 376 -2.15 3.38 -0.38
C THR A 376 -2.91 4.61 -0.88
N VAL A 377 -4.24 4.58 -0.90
CA VAL A 377 -5.08 5.73 -1.26
C VAL A 377 -5.02 6.88 -0.25
N ASP A 378 -4.55 6.64 0.98
CA ASP A 378 -4.46 7.64 2.05
C ASP A 378 -3.19 8.51 1.95
N VAL A 379 -2.21 8.10 1.15
CA VAL A 379 -0.91 8.79 1.02
C VAL A 379 -1.09 10.18 0.40
N ALA A 380 -1.83 10.28 -0.70
CA ALA A 380 -2.05 11.55 -1.40
C ALA A 380 -2.69 12.63 -0.51
N PRO A 381 -3.86 12.40 0.15
CA PRO A 381 -4.46 13.41 1.02
C PRO A 381 -3.59 13.77 2.21
N SER A 382 -2.81 12.81 2.75
CA SER A 382 -1.96 13.06 3.91
C SER A 382 -0.75 13.95 3.57
N ILE A 383 -0.09 13.70 2.44
CA ILE A 383 1.01 14.55 1.97
C ILE A 383 0.50 15.97 1.70
N LEU A 384 -0.65 16.11 1.02
CA LEU A 384 -1.22 17.44 0.73
C LEU A 384 -1.57 18.21 2.01
N GLU A 385 -2.15 17.54 3.02
CA GLU A 385 -2.45 18.16 4.31
C GLU A 385 -1.17 18.60 5.04
N LEU A 386 -0.15 17.75 5.10
CA LEU A 386 1.13 18.10 5.72
C LEU A 386 1.83 19.26 5.03
N CYS A 387 1.65 19.41 3.72
CA CYS A 387 2.21 20.49 2.92
C CYS A 387 1.36 21.75 2.94
N GLY A 388 0.20 21.76 3.57
CA GLY A 388 -0.76 22.87 3.51
C GLY A 388 -1.25 23.17 2.09
N ALA A 389 -1.29 22.16 1.23
CA ALA A 389 -1.72 22.26 -0.16
C ALA A 389 -3.22 21.96 -0.32
N PRO A 390 -3.86 22.40 -1.41
CA PRO A 390 -5.27 22.11 -1.65
C PRO A 390 -5.56 20.61 -1.68
N ALA A 391 -6.68 20.19 -1.08
CA ALA A 391 -7.09 18.79 -1.08
C ALA A 391 -7.55 18.33 -2.48
N LEU A 392 -7.29 17.08 -2.81
CA LEU A 392 -7.91 16.42 -3.95
C LEU A 392 -9.42 16.21 -3.69
N LYS A 393 -10.22 16.35 -4.73
CA LYS A 393 -11.68 16.16 -4.64
C LYS A 393 -12.08 14.77 -5.12
N ASN A 394 -13.17 14.26 -4.56
CA ASN A 394 -13.77 12.98 -4.95
C ASN A 394 -12.80 11.80 -4.89
N ILE A 395 -11.97 11.75 -3.84
CA ILE A 395 -11.03 10.66 -3.58
C ILE A 395 -11.60 9.67 -2.55
N HIS A 396 -11.06 8.47 -2.50
CA HIS A 396 -11.44 7.44 -1.52
C HIS A 396 -10.56 7.47 -0.27
N GLY A 397 -9.35 8.01 -0.42
CA GLY A 397 -8.37 8.10 0.66
C GLY A 397 -8.78 9.09 1.76
N ARG A 398 -8.27 8.85 2.96
CA ARG A 398 -8.40 9.72 4.13
C ARG A 398 -7.02 10.14 4.62
N SER A 399 -6.88 11.38 5.06
CA SER A 399 -5.62 11.81 5.66
C SER A 399 -5.38 11.11 7.01
N PHE A 400 -4.20 10.52 7.17
CA PHE A 400 -3.73 9.92 8.42
C PHE A 400 -3.00 10.92 9.32
N VAL A 401 -2.97 12.20 9.00
CA VAL A 401 -2.24 13.22 9.79
C VAL A 401 -2.74 13.29 11.23
N LYS A 402 -4.04 13.09 11.45
CA LYS A 402 -4.60 13.02 12.80
C LYS A 402 -4.02 11.86 13.60
N LEU A 403 -3.83 10.67 12.99
CA LEU A 403 -3.19 9.52 13.64
C LEU A 403 -1.75 9.86 14.05
N LEU A 404 -1.03 10.61 13.23
CA LEU A 404 0.34 11.03 13.53
C LEU A 404 0.40 12.02 14.70
N ARG A 405 -0.51 12.99 14.76
CA ARG A 405 -0.50 14.06 15.76
C ARG A 405 -1.15 13.65 17.08
N GLU A 406 -2.31 13.04 17.00
CA GLU A 406 -3.17 12.77 18.15
C GLU A 406 -3.13 11.30 18.60
N GLY A 407 -2.68 10.38 17.76
CA GLY A 407 -2.73 8.94 18.00
C GLY A 407 -4.03 8.33 17.47
N ALA A 408 -4.58 7.34 18.19
CA ALA A 408 -5.77 6.62 17.78
C ALA A 408 -6.97 7.55 17.48
N ASP A 409 -7.65 7.31 16.38
CA ASP A 409 -8.88 8.02 15.98
C ASP A 409 -10.07 7.03 15.97
N PRO A 410 -11.02 7.16 16.93
CA PRO A 410 -12.21 6.32 16.96
C PRO A 410 -13.07 6.39 15.68
N GLY A 411 -12.94 7.48 14.91
CA GLY A 411 -13.60 7.65 13.62
C GLY A 411 -12.84 7.04 12.44
N TRP A 412 -11.67 6.41 12.70
CA TRP A 412 -10.91 5.78 11.65
C TRP A 412 -11.59 4.51 11.16
N ARG A 413 -11.25 4.10 9.91
CA ARG A 413 -11.86 2.91 9.30
C ARG A 413 -11.64 1.65 10.13
N GLN A 414 -12.67 0.84 10.24
CA GLN A 414 -12.62 -0.47 10.91
C GLN A 414 -12.51 -1.61 9.89
N SER A 415 -12.79 -1.33 8.62
CA SER A 415 -12.67 -2.27 7.51
C SER A 415 -12.38 -1.54 6.20
N TRP A 416 -11.91 -2.29 5.22
CA TRP A 416 -11.67 -1.79 3.87
C TRP A 416 -11.82 -2.90 2.84
N VAL A 417 -12.05 -2.52 1.58
CA VAL A 417 -12.30 -3.42 0.46
C VAL A 417 -11.05 -3.59 -0.37
N TYR A 418 -10.71 -4.83 -0.71
CA TYR A 418 -9.71 -5.18 -1.70
C TYR A 418 -10.35 -5.40 -3.06
N HIS A 419 -9.65 -5.00 -4.13
CA HIS A 419 -10.14 -5.07 -5.49
C HIS A 419 -9.00 -5.42 -6.45
N TYR A 420 -9.12 -6.57 -7.13
CA TYR A 420 -8.21 -6.97 -8.21
C TYR A 420 -9.03 -7.54 -9.37
N ASN A 421 -8.64 -7.19 -10.58
CA ASN A 421 -9.27 -7.66 -11.80
C ASN A 421 -8.39 -8.66 -12.52
N TYR A 422 -9.01 -9.71 -13.01
CA TYR A 422 -8.40 -10.67 -13.92
C TYR A 422 -7.69 -9.97 -15.08
N GLU A 423 -6.47 -10.37 -15.36
CA GLU A 423 -5.65 -9.82 -16.45
C GLU A 423 -5.59 -10.83 -17.61
N LYS A 424 -6.12 -10.46 -18.79
CA LYS A 424 -6.05 -11.32 -19.98
C LYS A 424 -4.62 -11.64 -20.40
N GLN A 425 -3.70 -10.71 -20.16
CA GLN A 425 -2.27 -10.86 -20.42
C GLN A 425 -1.56 -11.73 -19.37
N PHE A 426 -2.19 -11.91 -18.21
CA PHE A 426 -1.69 -12.73 -17.12
C PHE A 426 -2.81 -13.57 -16.50
N PRO A 427 -3.35 -14.56 -17.23
CA PRO A 427 -4.61 -15.24 -16.93
C PRO A 427 -4.47 -16.33 -15.85
N TYR A 428 -3.85 -16.02 -14.71
CA TYR A 428 -3.52 -16.99 -13.67
C TYR A 428 -4.10 -16.67 -12.29
N THR A 429 -4.78 -15.54 -12.16
CA THR A 429 -5.47 -15.16 -10.93
C THR A 429 -6.88 -14.70 -11.29
N PRO A 430 -7.95 -15.19 -10.65
CA PRO A 430 -9.31 -14.76 -10.90
C PRO A 430 -9.53 -13.29 -10.50
N ASN A 431 -10.72 -12.75 -10.81
CA ASN A 431 -11.17 -11.53 -10.14
C ASN A 431 -11.24 -11.78 -8.64
N VAL A 432 -10.71 -10.83 -7.84
CA VAL A 432 -10.72 -10.92 -6.38
C VAL A 432 -11.41 -9.71 -5.80
N ARG A 433 -12.35 -9.94 -4.92
CA ARG A 433 -12.97 -8.95 -4.05
C ARG A 433 -12.84 -9.44 -2.62
N GLY A 434 -12.62 -8.55 -1.70
CA GLY A 434 -12.59 -9.00 -0.32
C GLY A 434 -12.70 -7.85 0.65
N ILE A 435 -12.98 -8.20 1.90
CA ILE A 435 -13.04 -7.26 3.01
C ILE A 435 -12.07 -7.67 4.11
N ARG A 436 -11.35 -6.70 4.65
CA ARG A 436 -10.41 -6.83 5.76
C ARG A 436 -10.89 -5.97 6.92
N THR A 437 -11.12 -6.58 8.05
CA THR A 437 -11.35 -5.91 9.35
C THR A 437 -10.08 -6.02 10.21
N ALA A 438 -10.08 -5.61 11.46
CA ALA A 438 -8.95 -5.86 12.36
C ALA A 438 -8.72 -7.36 12.61
N GLU A 439 -9.80 -8.13 12.74
CA GLU A 439 -9.78 -9.54 13.16
C GLU A 439 -10.01 -10.53 12.02
N TRP A 440 -10.73 -10.12 10.98
CA TRP A 440 -11.22 -11.04 9.95
C TRP A 440 -10.86 -10.60 8.55
N LYS A 441 -10.72 -11.58 7.67
CA LYS A 441 -10.62 -11.41 6.23
C LYS A 441 -11.58 -12.37 5.53
N TYR A 442 -12.36 -11.84 4.60
CA TYR A 442 -13.19 -12.62 3.69
C TYR A 442 -12.78 -12.30 2.26
N ILE A 443 -12.47 -13.34 1.49
CA ILE A 443 -12.05 -13.25 0.08
C ILE A 443 -13.12 -13.92 -0.77
N HIS A 444 -13.66 -13.15 -1.70
CA HIS A 444 -14.66 -13.60 -2.66
C HIS A 444 -14.08 -13.54 -4.08
N TYR A 445 -14.40 -14.55 -4.86
CA TYR A 445 -14.03 -14.64 -6.26
C TYR A 445 -15.31 -14.50 -7.10
N PRO A 446 -15.59 -13.30 -7.67
CA PRO A 446 -16.71 -13.10 -8.59
C PRO A 446 -16.62 -14.10 -9.74
N GLN A 447 -17.77 -14.48 -10.31
CA GLN A 447 -17.92 -15.52 -11.34
C GLN A 447 -17.59 -16.96 -10.90
N GLY A 448 -17.25 -17.16 -9.64
CA GLY A 448 -17.21 -18.47 -9.01
C GLY A 448 -18.59 -18.88 -8.47
N ASP A 449 -18.79 -20.17 -8.23
CA ASP A 449 -20.05 -20.72 -7.71
C ASP A 449 -20.03 -20.96 -6.19
N GLY A 450 -18.93 -20.61 -5.52
CA GLY A 450 -18.73 -20.79 -4.08
C GLY A 450 -18.51 -22.23 -3.63
N LYS A 451 -18.47 -23.19 -4.54
CA LYS A 451 -18.19 -24.60 -4.21
C LYS A 451 -16.70 -24.84 -3.97
N PRO A 452 -16.34 -25.99 -3.37
CA PRO A 452 -14.94 -26.37 -3.17
C PRO A 452 -14.23 -26.70 -4.47
N ASP A 453 -14.15 -25.75 -5.36
CA ASP A 453 -13.44 -25.78 -6.62
C ASP A 453 -12.54 -24.55 -6.76
N ARG A 454 -12.06 -24.24 -7.95
CA ARG A 454 -11.11 -23.16 -8.15
C ARG A 454 -11.60 -21.76 -7.73
N HIS A 455 -12.91 -21.54 -7.60
CA HIS A 455 -13.48 -20.25 -7.18
C HIS A 455 -14.08 -20.28 -5.77
N MET A 456 -13.77 -21.27 -4.97
CA MET A 456 -14.15 -21.30 -3.56
C MET A 456 -13.67 -20.04 -2.83
N ALA A 457 -14.56 -19.39 -2.07
CA ALA A 457 -14.22 -18.26 -1.23
C ALA A 457 -13.27 -18.66 -0.08
N GLU A 458 -12.68 -17.66 0.57
CA GLU A 458 -11.79 -17.91 1.72
C GLU A 458 -12.21 -17.03 2.90
N LEU A 459 -12.13 -17.59 4.11
CA LEU A 459 -12.37 -16.90 5.37
C LEU A 459 -11.21 -17.14 6.33
N TYR A 460 -10.63 -16.07 6.87
CA TYR A 460 -9.52 -16.15 7.81
C TYR A 460 -9.76 -15.29 9.05
N GLN A 461 -9.42 -15.83 10.22
CA GLN A 461 -9.38 -15.10 11.49
C GLN A 461 -7.95 -14.59 11.74
N ILE A 462 -7.64 -13.43 11.17
CA ILE A 462 -6.28 -12.88 11.14
C ILE A 462 -5.66 -12.65 12.53
N GLY A 463 -6.49 -12.32 13.52
CA GLY A 463 -6.03 -12.14 14.91
C GLY A 463 -5.41 -13.41 15.50
N GLU A 464 -5.91 -14.58 15.14
CA GLU A 464 -5.45 -15.88 15.64
C GLU A 464 -4.58 -16.64 14.61
N ASP A 465 -4.86 -16.44 13.32
CA ASP A 465 -4.13 -17.05 12.21
C ASP A 465 -3.58 -15.98 11.24
N PRO A 466 -2.58 -15.20 11.66
CA PRO A 466 -2.00 -14.14 10.82
C PRO A 466 -1.27 -14.66 9.57
N MET A 467 -1.03 -15.96 9.50
CA MET A 467 -0.40 -16.62 8.34
C MET A 467 -1.42 -17.28 7.40
N GLU A 468 -2.72 -17.11 7.67
CA GLU A 468 -3.82 -17.55 6.81
C GLU A 468 -3.75 -19.06 6.44
N ARG A 469 -3.37 -19.87 7.42
CA ARG A 469 -3.13 -21.30 7.24
C ARG A 469 -4.42 -22.08 7.03
N HIS A 470 -5.48 -21.70 7.74
CA HIS A 470 -6.75 -22.43 7.79
C HIS A 470 -7.89 -21.63 7.19
N ASN A 471 -8.40 -22.08 6.05
CA ASN A 471 -9.57 -21.49 5.44
C ASN A 471 -10.85 -21.98 6.16
N LEU A 472 -11.53 -21.07 6.85
CA LEU A 472 -12.71 -21.35 7.67
C LEU A 472 -14.02 -21.29 6.89
N ILE A 473 -13.99 -21.09 5.58
CA ILE A 473 -15.20 -20.82 4.75
C ILE A 473 -16.28 -21.90 4.86
N ASN A 474 -15.87 -23.14 4.98
CA ASN A 474 -16.78 -24.29 5.07
C ASN A 474 -16.99 -24.81 6.51
N HIS A 475 -16.48 -24.08 7.51
CA HIS A 475 -16.60 -24.49 8.91
C HIS A 475 -17.96 -24.03 9.46
N PRO A 476 -18.80 -24.94 10.00
CA PRO A 476 -20.18 -24.61 10.39
C PRO A 476 -20.29 -23.53 11.47
N ASP A 477 -19.32 -23.44 12.38
CA ASP A 477 -19.32 -22.44 13.45
C ASP A 477 -19.12 -21.01 12.93
N TYR A 478 -18.68 -20.81 11.68
CA TYR A 478 -18.39 -19.50 11.10
C TYR A 478 -19.35 -19.08 9.98
N GLU A 479 -20.45 -19.81 9.73
CA GLU A 479 -21.45 -19.44 8.72
C GLU A 479 -22.03 -18.03 8.93
N ALA A 480 -22.37 -17.69 10.19
CA ALA A 480 -22.88 -16.36 10.51
C ALA A 480 -21.85 -15.26 10.28
N GLN A 481 -20.58 -15.53 10.60
CA GLN A 481 -19.47 -14.59 10.39
C GLN A 481 -19.21 -14.39 8.90
N THR A 482 -19.24 -15.47 8.11
CA THR A 482 -19.13 -15.44 6.64
C THR A 482 -20.21 -14.56 6.03
N ALA A 483 -21.49 -14.80 6.41
CA ALA A 483 -22.61 -14.01 5.92
C ALA A 483 -22.50 -12.51 6.29
N ALA A 484 -22.06 -12.21 7.50
CA ALA A 484 -21.86 -10.83 7.96
C ALA A 484 -20.77 -10.11 7.16
N LEU A 485 -19.63 -10.76 6.92
CA LEU A 485 -18.54 -10.20 6.14
C LEU A 485 -18.89 -10.06 4.65
N ALA A 486 -19.61 -11.02 4.07
CA ALA A 486 -20.12 -10.92 2.71
C ALA A 486 -21.04 -9.71 2.54
N ALA A 487 -21.97 -9.48 3.49
CA ALA A 487 -22.84 -8.30 3.49
C ALA A 487 -22.06 -6.98 3.66
N GLN A 488 -21.01 -6.98 4.49
CA GLN A 488 -20.13 -5.82 4.63
C GLN A 488 -19.33 -5.55 3.35
N LEU A 489 -18.84 -6.59 2.68
CA LEU A 489 -18.17 -6.47 1.38
C LEU A 489 -19.09 -5.84 0.34
N GLU A 490 -20.30 -6.34 0.21
CA GLU A 490 -21.28 -5.78 -0.73
C GLU A 490 -21.58 -4.31 -0.45
N THR A 491 -21.73 -3.95 0.83
CA THR A 491 -21.94 -2.56 1.25
C THR A 491 -20.72 -1.69 0.91
N GLY A 492 -19.50 -2.20 1.13
CA GLY A 492 -18.26 -1.52 0.81
C GLY A 492 -18.08 -1.32 -0.69
N LEU A 493 -18.38 -2.32 -1.51
CA LEU A 493 -18.35 -2.23 -2.97
C LEU A 493 -19.31 -1.16 -3.50
N ARG A 494 -20.55 -1.12 -3.00
CA ARG A 494 -21.52 -0.08 -3.36
C ARG A 494 -21.06 1.32 -2.94
N ALA A 495 -20.48 1.45 -1.75
CA ALA A 495 -19.95 2.73 -1.29
C ALA A 495 -18.79 3.24 -2.15
N LEU A 496 -18.06 2.35 -2.80
CA LEU A 496 -17.03 2.66 -3.78
C LEU A 496 -17.58 2.93 -5.20
N GLY A 497 -18.89 2.79 -5.41
CA GLY A 497 -19.53 2.93 -6.72
C GLY A 497 -19.47 1.67 -7.60
N ILE A 498 -19.21 0.52 -6.99
CA ILE A 498 -19.20 -0.79 -7.68
C ILE A 498 -20.53 -1.50 -7.36
N GLU A 499 -21.57 -1.20 -8.12
CA GLU A 499 -22.90 -1.81 -7.93
C GLU A 499 -23.01 -3.20 -8.56
N HIS A 500 -22.34 -3.37 -9.71
CA HIS A 500 -22.23 -4.64 -10.43
C HIS A 500 -20.78 -4.86 -10.81
N ASP A 501 -20.34 -6.09 -10.82
CA ASP A 501 -18.99 -6.42 -11.29
C ASP A 501 -18.94 -6.34 -12.82
N ILE A 502 -18.69 -5.15 -13.35
CA ILE A 502 -18.57 -4.85 -14.78
C ILE A 502 -17.18 -5.13 -15.33
N MET A 503 -16.27 -5.63 -14.47
CA MET A 503 -14.90 -5.94 -14.87
C MET A 503 -14.86 -7.12 -15.84
N PRO A 504 -13.77 -7.30 -16.60
CA PRO A 504 -13.64 -8.42 -17.51
C PRO A 504 -13.96 -9.73 -16.81
N LEU A 505 -14.84 -10.52 -17.42
CA LEU A 505 -15.16 -11.85 -16.91
C LEU A 505 -13.88 -12.69 -16.84
N ASP A 506 -13.78 -13.47 -15.78
CA ASP A 506 -12.79 -14.54 -15.69
C ASP A 506 -13.12 -15.61 -16.74
N GLU A 507 -12.37 -15.60 -17.86
CA GLU A 507 -12.52 -16.57 -18.95
C GLU A 507 -12.00 -17.98 -18.57
N GLY A 508 -11.64 -18.16 -17.31
CA GLY A 508 -11.02 -19.35 -16.76
C GLY A 508 -9.51 -19.15 -16.57
N ILE A 509 -9.05 -19.66 -15.44
CA ILE A 509 -7.63 -19.60 -15.09
C ILE A 509 -6.89 -20.63 -15.92
N LYS A 510 -5.82 -20.19 -16.58
CA LYS A 510 -4.93 -21.09 -17.31
C LYS A 510 -4.08 -21.90 -16.36
N ALA A 511 -4.03 -23.19 -16.56
CA ALA A 511 -3.11 -24.13 -15.91
C ALA A 511 -1.86 -24.41 -16.75
N GLU A 512 -1.82 -23.94 -17.99
CA GLU A 512 -0.73 -24.13 -18.92
C GLU A 512 0.39 -23.11 -18.65
N LEU A 513 1.62 -23.50 -18.94
CA LEU A 513 2.76 -22.59 -18.84
C LEU A 513 2.57 -21.39 -19.77
N PRO A 514 2.89 -20.18 -19.32
CA PRO A 514 2.79 -19.01 -20.16
C PRO A 514 3.78 -19.07 -21.32
N ASP A 515 3.41 -18.53 -22.48
CA ASP A 515 4.34 -18.31 -23.59
C ASP A 515 5.48 -17.40 -23.09
N ALA A 516 6.73 -17.77 -23.39
CA ALA A 516 7.92 -17.00 -23.00
C ALA A 516 7.90 -15.54 -23.46
N LYS A 517 6.97 -15.17 -24.34
CA LYS A 517 6.76 -13.80 -24.84
C LYS A 517 5.95 -12.89 -23.90
N ILE A 518 5.41 -13.40 -22.79
CA ILE A 518 4.68 -12.57 -21.82
C ILE A 518 5.61 -11.63 -21.02
N ARG A 519 6.88 -11.66 -21.31
CA ARG A 519 7.93 -10.82 -20.66
C ARG A 519 8.61 -9.90 -21.63
#